data_810d81502f6a37c11d297963128be65a
#
_entry.id   810d81502f6a37c11d297963128be65a
#
_cell.length_a   1.000
_cell.length_b   1.000
_cell.length_c   1.000
_cell.angle_alpha   90.00
_cell.angle_beta   90.00
_cell.angle_gamma   90.00
#
_symmetry.space_group_name_H-M   'P 1'
#
loop_
_entity.id
_entity.type
_entity.pdbx_description
1 polymer ?
#
loop_
_entity_poly.entity_id
_entity_poly.type
_entity_poly.pdbx_seq_one_letter_code
_entity_poly.pdbx_strand_id
1 'polypeptide(L)'
;MNHEIITKALEKLDIRENFIIIHSNLLALFSKTYHKPEKVWGQILKNYKNKTIIMPTFTFSINKNKKVIWDYYKSKSETGSLTEFFRKKVSKKRTVHPIHSVSIYGPKYKDVPEHNCKSSFGSGSTWEWLANNKNVCNLSIGIGLDGGATICHYPEEKLKVDYRCYNFFEANIIDKK
;
A
#
# COMPACT_ATOMS: atom_id res chain seq x y z
N MET A 1 -19.71 15.83 -0.23
CA MET A 1 -18.85 15.96 0.97
C MET A 1 -17.60 16.70 0.51
N ASN A 2 -17.25 17.80 1.19
CA ASN A 2 -16.21 18.71 0.74
C ASN A 2 -14.82 18.11 1.04
N HIS A 3 -13.83 18.30 0.16
CA HIS A 3 -12.44 17.89 0.38
C HIS A 3 -11.85 18.41 1.70
N GLU A 4 -12.38 19.52 2.21
CA GLU A 4 -12.06 20.09 3.52
C GLU A 4 -12.30 19.14 4.69
N ILE A 5 -13.26 18.21 4.58
CA ILE A 5 -13.54 17.24 5.64
C ILE A 5 -12.38 16.28 5.80
N ILE A 6 -11.80 15.79 4.68
CA ILE A 6 -10.60 14.94 4.74
C ILE A 6 -9.45 15.72 5.37
N THR A 7 -9.20 16.95 4.92
CA THR A 7 -8.13 17.78 5.48
C THR A 7 -8.30 17.95 6.98
N LYS A 8 -9.49 18.38 7.44
CA LYS A 8 -9.77 18.56 8.86
C LYS A 8 -9.64 17.26 9.67
N ALA A 9 -10.02 16.12 9.09
CA ALA A 9 -9.83 14.83 9.74
C ALA A 9 -8.34 14.47 9.87
N LEU A 10 -7.56 14.67 8.79
CA LEU A 10 -6.12 14.40 8.80
C LEU A 10 -5.35 15.33 9.73
N GLU A 11 -5.74 16.61 9.82
CA GLU A 11 -5.15 17.60 10.73
C GLU A 11 -5.33 17.24 12.21
N LYS A 12 -6.42 16.52 12.55
CA LYS A 12 -6.68 16.08 13.92
C LYS A 12 -5.86 14.85 14.34
N LEU A 13 -5.26 14.16 13.38
CA LEU A 13 -4.45 12.98 13.65
C LEU A 13 -3.01 13.41 13.95
N ASP A 14 -2.59 13.26 15.22
CA ASP A 14 -1.20 13.49 15.65
C ASP A 14 -0.32 12.29 15.26
N ILE A 15 -0.02 12.16 13.95
CA ILE A 15 0.85 11.10 13.44
C ILE A 15 2.30 11.54 13.62
N ARG A 16 2.99 10.87 14.53
CA ARG A 16 4.39 11.14 14.87
C ARG A 16 5.37 10.31 14.03
N GLU A 17 4.96 9.16 13.60
CA GLU A 17 5.75 8.20 12.83
C GLU A 17 6.23 8.79 11.50
N ASN A 18 7.42 8.36 11.06
CA ASN A 18 8.03 8.81 9.82
C ASN A 18 7.41 8.17 8.57
N PHE A 19 6.84 6.97 8.71
CA PHE A 19 6.25 6.19 7.63
C PHE A 19 4.76 5.99 7.88
N ILE A 20 3.95 6.24 6.87
CA ILE A 20 2.49 6.07 6.94
C ILE A 20 2.07 5.10 5.84
N ILE A 21 1.54 3.95 6.22
CA ILE A 21 0.87 3.04 5.28
C ILE A 21 -0.55 3.57 5.11
N ILE A 22 -0.95 3.87 3.87
CA ILE A 22 -2.31 4.35 3.60
C ILE A 22 -3.10 3.31 2.82
N HIS A 23 -4.18 2.84 3.42
CA HIS A 23 -5.25 2.11 2.77
C HIS A 23 -6.43 3.06 2.51
N SER A 24 -7.10 2.92 1.36
CA SER A 24 -8.21 3.81 1.04
C SER A 24 -9.31 3.13 0.24
N ASN A 25 -10.56 3.48 0.57
CA ASN A 25 -11.71 3.18 -0.23
C ASN A 25 -12.47 4.49 -0.55
N LEU A 26 -12.13 5.10 -1.68
CA LEU A 26 -12.72 6.38 -2.07
C LEU A 26 -14.22 6.25 -2.42
N LEU A 27 -14.67 5.08 -2.88
CA LEU A 27 -16.09 4.84 -3.17
C LEU A 27 -16.93 4.84 -1.88
N ALA A 28 -16.45 4.20 -0.82
CA ALA A 28 -17.14 4.21 0.46
C ALA A 28 -17.15 5.62 1.10
N LEU A 29 -16.06 6.37 0.95
CA LEU A 29 -15.94 7.72 1.49
C LEU A 29 -16.83 8.74 0.77
N PHE A 30 -17.07 8.56 -0.53
CA PHE A 30 -17.71 9.52 -1.40
C PHE A 30 -18.88 8.91 -2.19
N SER A 31 -19.76 8.20 -1.54
CA SER A 31 -20.81 7.36 -2.12
C SER A 31 -21.71 8.00 -3.20
N LYS A 32 -21.66 9.33 -3.38
CA LYS A 32 -22.51 10.06 -4.36
C LYS A 32 -21.74 11.01 -5.29
N THR A 33 -20.43 11.20 -5.12
CA THR A 33 -19.65 12.13 -5.94
C THR A 33 -18.29 11.57 -6.29
N TYR A 34 -17.96 11.58 -7.57
CA TYR A 34 -16.63 11.17 -8.03
C TYR A 34 -15.57 12.18 -7.58
N HIS A 35 -14.62 11.73 -6.80
CA HIS A 35 -13.47 12.54 -6.41
C HIS A 35 -12.23 12.09 -7.16
N LYS A 36 -11.58 13.05 -7.82
CA LYS A 36 -10.32 12.81 -8.54
C LYS A 36 -9.24 12.41 -7.53
N PRO A 37 -8.54 11.29 -7.75
CA PRO A 37 -7.46 10.83 -6.86
C PRO A 37 -6.39 11.90 -6.59
N GLU A 38 -6.11 12.76 -7.57
CA GLU A 38 -5.16 13.88 -7.45
C GLU A 38 -5.53 14.86 -6.34
N LYS A 39 -6.83 15.15 -6.20
CA LYS A 39 -7.32 16.08 -5.16
C LYS A 39 -7.19 15.46 -3.77
N VAL A 40 -7.50 14.18 -3.63
CA VAL A 40 -7.32 13.44 -2.36
C VAL A 40 -5.84 13.37 -2.00
N TRP A 41 -4.98 13.06 -2.97
CA TRP A 41 -3.53 13.07 -2.77
C TRP A 41 -3.03 14.45 -2.33
N GLY A 42 -3.52 15.53 -2.95
CA GLY A 42 -3.17 16.90 -2.56
C GLY A 42 -3.44 17.18 -1.09
N GLN A 43 -4.56 16.68 -0.53
CA GLN A 43 -4.86 16.82 0.91
C GLN A 43 -3.92 15.99 1.78
N ILE A 44 -3.61 14.76 1.37
CA ILE A 44 -2.64 13.92 2.08
C ILE A 44 -1.26 14.60 2.11
N LEU A 45 -0.80 15.09 0.97
CA LEU A 45 0.50 15.76 0.85
C LEU A 45 0.56 17.05 1.70
N LYS A 46 -0.51 17.84 1.72
CA LYS A 46 -0.59 19.07 2.54
C LYS A 46 -0.32 18.77 4.01
N ASN A 47 -0.91 17.68 4.54
CA ASN A 47 -0.79 17.31 5.95
C ASN A 47 0.50 16.56 6.26
N TYR A 48 1.00 15.75 5.33
CA TYR A 48 2.08 14.79 5.58
C TYR A 48 3.28 14.96 4.64
N LYS A 49 3.57 16.19 4.19
CA LYS A 49 4.69 16.50 3.25
C LYS A 49 6.06 16.02 3.73
N ASN A 50 6.28 15.97 5.05
CA ASN A 50 7.53 15.54 5.68
C ASN A 50 7.53 14.05 6.06
N LYS A 51 6.46 13.31 5.74
CA LYS A 51 6.33 11.88 6.00
C LYS A 51 6.62 11.06 4.75
N THR A 52 6.97 9.83 4.94
CA THR A 52 7.08 8.87 3.84
C THR A 52 5.80 8.06 3.75
N ILE A 53 5.11 8.19 2.63
CA ILE A 53 3.84 7.54 2.37
C ILE A 53 4.09 6.24 1.62
N ILE A 54 3.44 5.19 2.07
CA ILE A 54 3.48 3.84 1.52
C ILE A 54 2.05 3.44 1.18
N MET A 55 1.79 3.06 -0.07
CA MET A 55 0.47 2.58 -0.47
C MET A 55 0.57 1.16 -1.02
N PRO A 56 -0.28 0.23 -0.57
CA PRO A 56 -0.41 -1.08 -1.19
C PRO A 56 -0.79 -0.94 -2.66
N THR A 57 0.00 -1.53 -3.54
CA THR A 57 -0.22 -1.50 -5.01
C THR A 57 -0.30 -2.91 -5.55
N PHE A 58 -1.23 -3.69 -4.96
CA PHE A 58 -1.39 -5.11 -5.22
C PHE A 58 -1.93 -5.40 -6.62
N THR A 59 -1.53 -6.54 -7.17
CA THR A 59 -1.95 -7.04 -8.48
C THR A 59 -2.50 -8.46 -8.31
N PHE A 60 -3.75 -8.60 -7.90
CA PHE A 60 -4.37 -9.89 -7.60
C PHE A 60 -4.66 -10.75 -8.84
N SER A 61 -4.75 -10.13 -10.02
CA SER A 61 -4.94 -10.84 -11.29
C SER A 61 -3.80 -11.83 -11.60
N ILE A 62 -2.60 -11.59 -11.08
CA ILE A 62 -1.45 -12.50 -11.21
C ILE A 62 -1.75 -13.87 -10.57
N ASN A 63 -2.44 -13.88 -9.44
CA ASN A 63 -2.78 -15.12 -8.74
C ASN A 63 -3.84 -15.95 -9.49
N LYS A 64 -4.66 -15.31 -10.31
CA LYS A 64 -5.75 -15.95 -11.04
C LYS A 64 -5.33 -16.56 -12.38
N ASN A 65 -4.22 -16.09 -12.94
CA ASN A 65 -3.78 -16.50 -14.27
C ASN A 65 -2.26 -16.59 -14.36
N LYS A 66 -1.73 -17.82 -14.39
CA LYS A 66 -0.29 -18.13 -14.49
C LYS A 66 0.40 -17.56 -15.74
N LYS A 67 -0.34 -17.15 -16.76
CA LYS A 67 0.19 -16.53 -17.99
C LYS A 67 0.44 -15.03 -17.86
N VAL A 68 -0.04 -14.41 -16.77
CA VAL A 68 0.14 -12.97 -16.57
C VAL A 68 1.56 -12.71 -16.07
N ILE A 69 2.26 -11.82 -16.78
CA ILE A 69 3.60 -11.36 -16.42
C ILE A 69 3.43 -10.11 -15.54
N TRP A 70 4.03 -10.10 -14.36
CA TRP A 70 4.10 -8.90 -13.56
C TRP A 70 5.26 -8.02 -14.05
N ASP A 71 4.93 -6.80 -14.44
CA ASP A 71 5.87 -5.80 -14.91
C ASP A 71 5.93 -4.66 -13.88
N TYR A 72 7.13 -4.34 -13.41
CA TYR A 72 7.37 -3.31 -12.40
C TYR A 72 6.70 -1.97 -12.73
N TYR A 73 6.76 -1.55 -13.99
CA TYR A 73 6.22 -0.26 -14.44
C TYR A 73 4.77 -0.34 -14.90
N LYS A 74 4.38 -1.43 -15.57
CA LYS A 74 3.10 -1.54 -16.29
C LYS A 74 1.99 -2.19 -15.48
N SER A 75 2.32 -3.15 -14.59
CA SER A 75 1.29 -3.85 -13.82
C SER A 75 0.56 -2.88 -12.91
N LYS A 76 -0.76 -2.78 -13.12
CA LYS A 76 -1.63 -1.84 -12.42
C LYS A 76 -1.83 -2.25 -10.95
N SER A 77 -2.10 -1.26 -10.11
CA SER A 77 -2.65 -1.50 -8.79
C SER A 77 -4.14 -1.82 -8.90
N GLU A 78 -4.57 -2.90 -8.25
CA GLU A 78 -5.97 -3.32 -8.17
C GLU A 78 -6.60 -2.99 -6.80
N THR A 79 -5.89 -2.20 -5.98
CA THR A 79 -6.33 -1.79 -4.64
C THR A 79 -7.03 -0.43 -4.62
N GLY A 80 -7.41 0.10 -5.79
CA GLY A 80 -8.23 1.29 -5.90
C GLY A 80 -7.62 2.43 -6.75
N SER A 81 -8.44 3.44 -7.04
CA SER A 81 -8.05 4.54 -7.93
C SER A 81 -6.95 5.44 -7.34
N LEU A 82 -6.96 5.66 -6.03
CA LEU A 82 -5.93 6.48 -5.38
C LEU A 82 -4.57 5.79 -5.41
N THR A 83 -4.53 4.48 -5.14
CA THR A 83 -3.27 3.71 -5.16
C THR A 83 -2.70 3.59 -6.56
N GLU A 84 -3.54 3.43 -7.59
CA GLU A 84 -3.06 3.41 -8.98
C GLU A 84 -2.58 4.80 -9.42
N PHE A 85 -3.27 5.87 -9.07
CA PHE A 85 -2.79 7.23 -9.28
C PHE A 85 -1.44 7.46 -8.60
N PHE A 86 -1.34 7.09 -7.32
CA PHE A 86 -0.12 7.23 -6.54
C PHE A 86 1.05 6.45 -7.17
N ARG A 87 0.84 5.18 -7.52
CA ARG A 87 1.82 4.34 -8.18
C ARG A 87 2.35 4.98 -9.47
N LYS A 88 1.43 5.47 -10.31
CA LYS A 88 1.75 5.93 -11.68
C LYS A 88 2.29 7.35 -11.75
N LYS A 89 1.85 8.24 -10.85
CA LYS A 89 2.10 9.68 -10.95
C LYS A 89 2.92 10.28 -9.83
N VAL A 90 3.04 9.58 -8.70
CA VAL A 90 3.62 10.15 -7.48
C VAL A 90 4.81 9.37 -6.97
N SER A 91 4.71 8.04 -6.94
CA SER A 91 5.70 7.20 -6.26
C SER A 91 7.09 7.32 -6.89
N LYS A 92 8.10 7.30 -6.02
CA LYS A 92 9.53 7.26 -6.39
C LYS A 92 10.10 5.85 -6.44
N LYS A 93 9.40 4.90 -5.79
CA LYS A 93 9.83 3.51 -5.68
C LYS A 93 8.60 2.61 -5.58
N ARG A 94 8.68 1.43 -6.16
CA ARG A 94 7.76 0.32 -5.97
C ARG A 94 8.57 -0.90 -5.54
N THR A 95 8.11 -1.68 -4.58
CA THR A 95 8.79 -2.93 -4.22
C THR A 95 8.50 -4.02 -5.25
N VAL A 96 9.48 -4.90 -5.46
CA VAL A 96 9.34 -6.02 -6.41
C VAL A 96 8.64 -7.17 -5.70
N HIS A 97 7.34 -7.27 -5.92
CA HIS A 97 6.54 -8.42 -5.51
C HIS A 97 5.33 -8.55 -6.45
N PRO A 98 5.10 -9.72 -7.08
CA PRO A 98 4.08 -9.85 -8.12
C PRO A 98 2.64 -9.61 -7.63
N ILE A 99 2.35 -9.86 -6.34
CA ILE A 99 1.00 -9.61 -5.79
C ILE A 99 1.01 -8.45 -4.82
N HIS A 100 1.85 -8.48 -3.77
CA HIS A 100 1.76 -7.58 -2.62
C HIS A 100 2.81 -6.47 -2.63
N SER A 101 3.12 -5.90 -3.81
CA SER A 101 4.01 -4.75 -3.92
C SER A 101 3.43 -3.51 -3.23
N VAL A 102 4.29 -2.64 -2.76
CA VAL A 102 3.92 -1.30 -2.26
C VAL A 102 4.62 -0.23 -3.07
N SER A 103 3.94 0.90 -3.27
CA SER A 103 4.53 2.10 -3.86
C SER A 103 4.83 3.12 -2.77
N ILE A 104 5.92 3.89 -2.94
CA ILE A 104 6.51 4.68 -1.87
C ILE A 104 6.86 6.07 -2.38
N TYR A 105 6.55 7.09 -1.58
CA TYR A 105 6.91 8.50 -1.81
C TYR A 105 7.24 9.19 -0.49
N GLY A 106 8.19 10.11 -0.50
CA GLY A 106 8.54 10.94 0.63
C GLY A 106 10.04 10.97 0.91
N PRO A 107 10.50 11.67 1.96
CA PRO A 107 11.93 11.90 2.19
C PRO A 107 12.73 10.61 2.44
N LYS A 108 12.14 9.64 3.11
CA LYS A 108 12.79 8.37 3.49
C LYS A 108 12.39 7.18 2.58
N TYR A 109 12.02 7.43 1.32
CA TYR A 109 11.57 6.35 0.42
C TYR A 109 12.65 5.29 0.15
N LYS A 110 13.94 5.66 0.27
CA LYS A 110 15.07 4.74 0.10
C LYS A 110 15.26 3.79 1.28
N ASP A 111 14.81 4.20 2.47
CA ASP A 111 14.97 3.43 3.71
C ASP A 111 14.05 2.19 3.74
N VAL A 112 12.97 2.20 2.96
CA VAL A 112 12.13 1.01 2.80
C VAL A 112 12.90 -0.01 1.96
N PRO A 113 13.25 -1.18 2.51
CA PRO A 113 14.11 -2.12 1.82
C PRO A 113 13.43 -2.73 0.60
N GLU A 114 14.24 -3.07 -0.39
CA GLU A 114 13.83 -3.90 -1.51
C GLU A 114 14.13 -5.35 -1.16
N HIS A 115 13.10 -6.04 -0.73
CA HIS A 115 13.20 -7.46 -0.53
C HIS A 115 12.75 -8.18 -1.80
N ASN A 116 13.64 -8.98 -2.38
CA ASN A 116 13.27 -9.96 -3.40
C ASN A 116 12.68 -11.17 -2.65
N CYS A 117 11.40 -11.07 -2.33
CA CYS A 117 10.78 -11.96 -1.39
C CYS A 117 9.99 -13.06 -2.08
N LYS A 118 10.25 -14.30 -1.66
CA LYS A 118 9.45 -15.47 -2.06
C LYS A 118 8.13 -15.57 -1.29
N SER A 119 8.00 -14.85 -0.17
CA SER A 119 6.77 -14.77 0.61
C SER A 119 6.21 -13.35 0.63
N SER A 120 4.91 -13.23 0.59
CA SER A 120 4.22 -11.95 0.70
C SER A 120 4.44 -11.27 2.05
N PHE A 121 4.34 -12.05 3.12
CA PHE A 121 4.32 -11.54 4.50
C PHE A 121 5.33 -12.22 5.43
N GLY A 122 6.04 -13.25 4.96
CA GLY A 122 7.01 -13.97 5.76
C GLY A 122 8.35 -13.28 5.90
N SER A 123 9.34 -14.02 6.41
CA SER A 123 10.69 -13.52 6.65
C SER A 123 11.33 -12.95 5.37
N GLY A 124 11.97 -11.79 5.49
CA GLY A 124 12.57 -11.04 4.38
C GLY A 124 11.56 -10.23 3.56
N SER A 125 10.26 -10.21 3.88
CA SER A 125 9.28 -9.40 3.16
C SER A 125 9.32 -7.92 3.55
N THR A 126 8.87 -7.06 2.64
CA THR A 126 8.64 -5.65 2.95
C THR A 126 7.67 -5.48 4.13
N TRP A 127 6.66 -6.36 4.22
CA TRP A 127 5.67 -6.33 5.29
C TRP A 127 6.24 -6.73 6.66
N GLU A 128 7.23 -7.63 6.70
CA GLU A 128 8.00 -7.88 7.92
C GLU A 128 8.72 -6.63 8.42
N TRP A 129 9.41 -5.95 7.52
CA TRP A 129 10.12 -4.70 7.87
C TRP A 129 9.15 -3.62 8.37
N LEU A 130 8.01 -3.45 7.70
CA LEU A 130 6.98 -2.51 8.10
C LEU A 130 6.41 -2.84 9.48
N ALA A 131 6.11 -4.11 9.76
CA ALA A 131 5.52 -4.55 11.02
C ALA A 131 6.49 -4.45 12.21
N ASN A 132 7.78 -4.63 11.99
CA ASN A 132 8.79 -4.53 13.04
C ASN A 132 9.35 -3.10 13.24
N ASN A 133 8.96 -2.14 12.40
CA ASN A 133 9.45 -0.77 12.49
C ASN A 133 8.53 0.10 13.33
N LYS A 134 8.99 0.51 14.53
CA LYS A 134 8.23 1.36 15.46
C LYS A 134 7.88 2.75 14.93
N ASN A 135 8.51 3.19 13.82
CA ASN A 135 8.23 4.46 13.15
C ASN A 135 7.22 4.33 11.99
N VAL A 136 6.45 3.26 11.97
CA VAL A 136 5.39 3.02 10.96
C VAL A 136 4.04 3.08 11.64
N CYS A 137 3.09 3.82 11.06
CA CYS A 137 1.68 3.76 11.40
C CYS A 137 0.83 3.35 10.19
N ASN A 138 -0.36 2.83 10.46
CA ASN A 138 -1.35 2.48 9.44
C ASN A 138 -2.51 3.47 9.48
N LEU A 139 -2.80 4.10 8.35
CA LEU A 139 -3.89 5.06 8.18
C LEU A 139 -4.92 4.50 7.20
N SER A 140 -6.14 4.30 7.68
CA SER A 140 -7.28 3.85 6.86
C SER A 140 -8.20 5.02 6.52
N ILE A 141 -8.45 5.23 5.22
CA ILE A 141 -9.29 6.33 4.71
C ILE A 141 -10.51 5.72 4.01
N GLY A 142 -11.68 5.78 4.66
CA GLY A 142 -12.93 5.24 4.11
C GLY A 142 -12.97 3.71 4.02
N ILE A 143 -12.17 3.01 4.82
CA ILE A 143 -12.12 1.56 4.92
C ILE A 143 -11.88 1.15 6.37
N GLY A 144 -12.53 0.09 6.82
CA GLY A 144 -12.33 -0.47 8.15
C GLY A 144 -11.03 -1.27 8.27
N LEU A 145 -10.74 -1.76 9.47
CA LEU A 145 -9.54 -2.56 9.74
C LEU A 145 -9.54 -3.89 8.97
N ASP A 146 -10.70 -4.45 8.71
CA ASP A 146 -10.92 -5.68 7.94
C ASP A 146 -10.35 -5.64 6.52
N GLY A 147 -10.35 -4.46 5.89
CA GLY A 147 -9.76 -4.25 4.56
C GLY A 147 -8.57 -3.28 4.55
N GLY A 148 -8.30 -2.59 5.65
CA GLY A 148 -7.31 -1.52 5.76
C GLY A 148 -6.10 -1.84 6.64
N ALA A 149 -5.87 -3.09 7.01
CA ALA A 149 -4.80 -3.48 7.92
C ALA A 149 -3.92 -4.64 7.40
N THR A 150 -3.47 -4.57 6.17
CA THR A 150 -2.61 -5.62 5.56
C THR A 150 -1.39 -5.97 6.41
N ILE A 151 -0.89 -5.03 7.20
CA ILE A 151 0.25 -5.25 8.09
C ILE A 151 0.02 -6.39 9.09
N CYS A 152 -1.24 -6.68 9.45
CA CYS A 152 -1.61 -7.76 10.37
C CYS A 152 -1.29 -9.15 9.79
N HIS A 153 -1.13 -9.27 8.48
CA HIS A 153 -0.81 -10.55 7.87
C HIS A 153 0.60 -11.06 8.19
N TYR A 154 1.53 -10.17 8.55
CA TYR A 154 2.87 -10.60 8.98
C TYR A 154 2.83 -11.40 10.29
N PRO A 155 2.24 -10.90 11.40
CA PRO A 155 2.14 -11.70 12.62
C PRO A 155 1.30 -12.97 12.44
N GLU A 156 0.24 -12.95 11.62
CA GLU A 156 -0.54 -14.16 11.30
C GLU A 156 0.32 -15.23 10.62
N GLU A 157 1.14 -14.84 9.63
CA GLU A 157 2.05 -15.77 8.96
C GLU A 157 3.15 -16.28 9.90
N LYS A 158 3.70 -15.40 10.74
CA LYS A 158 4.73 -15.75 11.71
C LYS A 158 4.23 -16.74 12.77
N LEU A 159 2.99 -16.59 13.21
CA LEU A 159 2.35 -17.45 14.21
C LEU A 159 1.73 -18.71 13.59
N LYS A 160 1.69 -18.82 12.27
CA LYS A 160 1.07 -19.94 11.54
C LYS A 160 -0.36 -20.19 11.98
N VAL A 161 -1.17 -19.12 12.04
CA VAL A 161 -2.57 -19.21 12.50
C VAL A 161 -3.38 -20.13 11.59
N ASP A 162 -4.25 -20.95 12.17
CA ASP A 162 -4.96 -22.04 11.48
C ASP A 162 -5.92 -21.58 10.39
N TYR A 163 -6.44 -20.36 10.49
CA TYR A 163 -7.37 -19.82 9.49
C TYR A 163 -6.70 -19.27 8.21
N ARG A 164 -5.35 -19.26 8.13
CA ARG A 164 -4.63 -18.85 6.91
C ARG A 164 -4.29 -20.03 6.03
N CYS A 165 -4.67 -19.93 4.75
CA CYS A 165 -4.21 -20.86 3.72
C CYS A 165 -2.90 -20.36 3.11
N TYR A 166 -1.90 -21.23 3.05
CA TYR A 166 -0.60 -20.96 2.42
C TYR A 166 -0.62 -21.54 1.01
N ASN A 167 -0.68 -20.68 0.00
CA ASN A 167 -0.66 -21.08 -1.39
C ASN A 167 0.63 -20.67 -2.07
N PHE A 168 1.23 -21.58 -2.83
CA PHE A 168 2.35 -21.30 -3.70
C PHE A 168 1.86 -21.06 -5.13
N PHE A 169 2.43 -20.07 -5.79
CA PHE A 169 2.17 -19.81 -7.20
C PHE A 169 3.44 -19.29 -7.87
N GLU A 170 3.56 -19.60 -9.16
CA GLU A 170 4.64 -19.12 -10.02
C GLU A 170 4.20 -17.79 -10.65
N ALA A 171 5.11 -16.84 -10.72
CA ALA A 171 4.92 -15.59 -11.44
C ALA A 171 6.17 -15.24 -12.25
N ASN A 172 5.96 -14.86 -13.51
CA ASN A 172 7.00 -14.26 -14.32
C ASN A 172 7.08 -12.77 -14.00
N ILE A 173 8.29 -12.25 -13.75
CA ILE A 173 8.52 -10.88 -13.32
C ILE A 173 9.43 -10.18 -14.33
N ILE A 174 9.01 -9.01 -14.81
CA ILE A 174 9.87 -8.04 -15.48
C ILE A 174 10.22 -6.98 -14.44
N ASP A 175 11.46 -7.03 -13.95
CA ASP A 175 11.98 -6.07 -12.99
C ASP A 175 12.43 -4.77 -13.68
N LYS A 176 12.85 -3.80 -12.88
CA LYS A 176 13.27 -2.43 -13.25
C LYS A 176 14.66 -2.31 -13.89
N LYS A 177 15.17 -3.38 -14.45
CA LYS A 177 16.45 -3.36 -15.19
C LYS A 177 16.38 -2.47 -16.42
#